data_dc6cca1532b879468b39a3129d5feaa6
#
_entry.id   dc6cca1532b879468b39a3129d5feaa6
#
_cell.length_a   1.000
_cell.length_b   1.000
_cell.length_c   1.000
_cell.angle_alpha   90.00
_cell.angle_beta   90.00
_cell.angle_gamma   90.00
#
_symmetry.space_group_name_H-M   'P 1'
#
loop_
_entity.id
_entity.type
_entity.pdbx_description
1 polymer ?
#
loop_
_entity_poly.entity_id
_entity_poly.type
_entity_poly.pdbx_seq_one_letter_code
_entity_poly.pdbx_strand_id
1 'polypeptide(L)'
;MQVNGDLGNIKTYLLKELEDLYTLSVPIGQLSTHELNERMLAITDILDREVAVYMNRQGKIVQVSLGDADTVDLPEVQRQARSEHSLSGIRCVHTHPSGDVRL
;
A
#
# COMPACT_ATOMS: atom_id res chain seq x y z
N MET A 1 2.92 13.27 -2.58
CA MET A 1 2.04 12.12 -2.84
C MET A 1 1.22 11.85 -1.61
N GLN A 2 -0.05 11.56 -1.79
CA GLN A 2 -0.97 11.45 -0.68
C GLN A 2 -1.06 10.03 -0.13
N VAL A 3 -1.02 9.91 1.18
CA VAL A 3 -1.28 8.67 1.89
C VAL A 3 -2.72 8.73 2.41
N ASN A 4 -3.50 7.69 2.16
CA ASN A 4 -4.89 7.62 2.59
C ASN A 4 -5.01 6.86 3.92
N GLY A 5 -6.10 7.11 4.63
CA GLY A 5 -6.39 6.46 5.89
C GLY A 5 -6.34 7.42 7.05
N ASP A 6 -6.39 6.87 8.26
CA ASP A 6 -6.34 7.69 9.48
C ASP A 6 -4.88 7.97 9.84
N LEU A 7 -4.45 9.19 9.57
CA LEU A 7 -3.08 9.63 9.80
C LEU A 7 -2.95 10.45 11.09
N GLY A 8 -4.00 10.55 11.89
CA GLY A 8 -3.95 11.26 13.16
C GLY A 8 -2.96 10.61 14.12
N ASN A 9 -2.15 11.42 14.78
CA ASN A 9 -1.17 10.99 15.76
C ASN A 9 -0.04 10.14 15.20
N ILE A 10 0.12 10.09 13.87
CA ILE A 10 1.25 9.40 13.28
C ILE A 10 2.49 10.29 13.33
N LYS A 11 3.64 9.71 13.64
CA LYS A 11 4.89 10.47 13.69
C LYS A 11 5.31 10.87 12.28
N THR A 12 5.93 12.04 12.18
CA THR A 12 6.33 12.59 10.88
C THR A 12 7.23 11.66 10.10
N TYR A 13 8.18 10.98 10.76
CA TYR A 13 9.08 10.10 10.02
C TYR A 13 8.36 8.88 9.44
N LEU A 14 7.30 8.41 10.11
CA LEU A 14 6.51 7.28 9.58
C LEU A 14 5.67 7.73 8.39
N LEU A 15 5.11 8.94 8.46
CA LEU A 15 4.38 9.49 7.32
C LEU A 15 5.31 9.62 6.11
N LYS A 16 6.54 10.10 6.34
CA LYS A 16 7.52 10.19 5.26
C LYS A 16 7.85 8.82 4.68
N GLU A 17 7.98 7.82 5.52
CA GLU A 17 8.25 6.46 5.04
C GLU A 17 7.10 5.91 4.19
N LEU A 18 5.85 6.20 4.58
CA LEU A 18 4.71 5.83 3.77
C LEU A 18 4.72 6.56 2.42
N GLU A 19 5.03 7.86 2.43
CA GLU A 19 5.15 8.63 1.20
C GLU A 19 6.26 8.11 0.30
N ASP A 20 7.38 7.70 0.89
CA ASP A 20 8.52 7.20 0.14
C ASP A 20 8.22 5.87 -0.58
N LEU A 21 7.17 5.16 -0.18
CA LEU A 21 6.76 3.96 -0.91
C LEU A 21 6.40 4.27 -2.37
N TYR A 22 5.96 5.48 -2.64
CA TYR A 22 5.64 5.90 -4.02
C TYR A 22 6.86 5.90 -4.94
N THR A 23 8.06 5.94 -4.39
CA THR A 23 9.29 5.95 -5.19
C THR A 23 9.71 4.56 -5.67
N LEU A 24 9.08 3.52 -5.12
CA LEU A 24 9.40 2.15 -5.48
C LEU A 24 8.58 1.72 -6.69
N SER A 25 9.08 0.70 -7.38
CA SER A 25 8.33 0.10 -8.47
C SER A 25 8.53 -1.41 -8.43
N VAL A 26 7.56 -2.14 -9.00
CA VAL A 26 7.61 -3.60 -9.05
C VAL A 26 7.78 -4.00 -10.51
N PRO A 27 8.83 -4.75 -10.86
CA PRO A 27 9.04 -5.14 -12.24
C PRO A 27 7.86 -5.91 -12.82
N ILE A 28 7.66 -5.76 -14.12
CA ILE A 28 6.61 -6.49 -14.83
C ILE A 28 6.84 -8.00 -14.63
N GLY A 29 5.75 -8.69 -14.30
CA GLY A 29 5.80 -10.13 -14.06
C GLY A 29 6.04 -10.53 -12.62
N GLN A 30 6.34 -9.58 -11.73
CA GLN A 30 6.45 -9.84 -10.30
C GLN A 30 5.22 -9.34 -9.57
N LEU A 31 4.86 -10.02 -8.49
CA LEU A 31 3.72 -9.61 -7.65
C LEU A 31 4.12 -8.55 -6.64
N SER A 32 5.37 -8.59 -6.19
CA SER A 32 5.93 -7.63 -5.25
C SER A 32 7.45 -7.72 -5.30
N THR A 33 8.13 -6.92 -4.46
CA THR A 33 9.58 -7.01 -4.31
C THR A 33 9.92 -7.15 -2.85
N HIS A 34 11.12 -7.67 -2.60
CA HIS A 34 11.62 -7.80 -1.23
C HIS A 34 11.72 -6.43 -0.54
N GLU A 35 12.19 -5.44 -1.26
CA GLU A 35 12.32 -4.09 -0.70
C GLU A 35 10.98 -3.51 -0.29
N LEU A 36 9.98 -3.62 -1.17
CA LEU A 36 8.63 -3.13 -0.88
C LEU A 36 8.06 -3.86 0.34
N ASN A 37 8.18 -5.18 0.37
CA ASN A 37 7.67 -5.99 1.46
C ASN A 37 8.32 -5.60 2.80
N GLU A 38 9.63 -5.44 2.83
CA GLU A 38 10.32 -5.09 4.06
C GLU A 38 9.93 -3.72 4.57
N ARG A 39 9.83 -2.74 3.67
CA ARG A 39 9.44 -1.38 4.08
C ARG A 39 8.02 -1.35 4.63
N MET A 40 7.09 -2.04 3.98
CA MET A 40 5.70 -2.11 4.44
C MET A 40 5.61 -2.80 5.80
N LEU A 41 6.30 -3.93 5.96
CA LEU A 41 6.28 -4.68 7.21
C LEU A 41 6.89 -3.89 8.36
N ALA A 42 7.94 -3.12 8.11
CA ALA A 42 8.55 -2.28 9.15
C ALA A 42 7.55 -1.26 9.69
N ILE A 43 6.77 -0.63 8.80
CA ILE A 43 5.76 0.34 9.22
C ILE A 43 4.63 -0.35 9.98
N THR A 44 4.14 -1.47 9.45
CA THR A 44 3.08 -2.25 10.10
C THR A 44 3.50 -2.71 11.50
N ASP A 45 4.75 -3.15 11.65
CA ASP A 45 5.26 -3.61 12.93
C ASP A 45 5.28 -2.50 13.98
N ILE A 46 5.61 -1.29 13.57
CA ILE A 46 5.66 -0.14 14.48
C ILE A 46 4.25 0.32 14.86
N LEU A 47 3.35 0.41 13.87
CA LEU A 47 2.03 1.00 14.06
C LEU A 47 0.95 -0.01 14.46
N ASP A 48 1.21 -1.30 14.28
CA ASP A 48 0.21 -2.37 14.46
C ASP A 48 -1.03 -2.12 13.58
N ARG A 49 -0.80 -1.67 12.35
CA ARG A 49 -1.85 -1.35 11.38
C ARG A 49 -1.47 -1.88 10.02
N GLU A 50 -2.47 -2.18 9.21
CA GLU A 50 -2.22 -2.64 7.85
C GLU A 50 -1.73 -1.51 6.96
N VAL A 51 -0.78 -1.83 6.08
CA VAL A 51 -0.34 -0.93 5.01
C VAL A 51 -0.74 -1.58 3.70
N ALA A 52 -1.39 -0.83 2.83
CA ALA A 52 -1.80 -1.31 1.52
C ALA A 52 -1.19 -0.44 0.43
N VAL A 53 -0.66 -1.07 -0.59
CA VAL A 53 -0.05 -0.41 -1.73
C VAL A 53 -0.74 -0.90 -2.99
N TYR A 54 -1.18 0.01 -3.82
CA TYR A 54 -1.82 -0.31 -5.10
C TYR A 54 -0.90 0.13 -6.23
N MET A 55 -0.77 -0.72 -7.24
CA MET A 55 0.11 -0.43 -8.36
C MET A 55 -0.58 -0.70 -9.69
N ASN A 56 -0.14 0.01 -10.72
CA ASN A 56 -0.70 -0.15 -12.06
C ASN A 56 0.01 -1.27 -12.82
N ARG A 57 -0.32 -1.43 -14.09
CA ARG A 57 0.25 -2.51 -14.93
C ARG A 57 1.76 -2.41 -15.08
N GLN A 58 2.31 -1.21 -15.05
CA GLN A 58 3.74 -1.01 -15.18
C GLN A 58 4.48 -1.24 -13.86
N GLY A 59 3.74 -1.55 -12.78
CA GLY A 59 4.34 -1.74 -11.48
C GLY A 59 4.61 -0.46 -10.73
N LYS A 60 4.08 0.67 -11.23
CA LYS A 60 4.21 1.94 -10.53
C LYS A 60 3.19 2.03 -9.41
N ILE A 61 3.63 2.44 -8.24
CA ILE A 61 2.75 2.61 -7.10
C ILE A 61 1.90 3.86 -7.30
N VAL A 62 0.59 3.69 -7.26
CA VAL A 62 -0.37 4.76 -7.54
C VAL A 62 -1.17 5.14 -6.30
N GLN A 63 -1.17 4.32 -5.25
CA GLN A 63 -1.92 4.59 -4.04
C GLN A 63 -1.25 3.90 -2.86
N VAL A 64 -1.10 4.62 -1.74
CA VAL A 64 -0.63 4.08 -0.47
C VAL A 64 -1.69 4.39 0.58
N SER A 65 -2.08 3.39 1.35
CA SER A 65 -3.12 3.52 2.36
C SER A 65 -2.66 2.91 3.68
N LEU A 66 -3.05 3.55 4.76
CA LEU A 66 -2.84 3.05 6.12
C LEU A 66 -4.21 2.74 6.72
N GLY A 67 -4.46 1.47 6.99
CA GLY A 67 -5.73 1.03 7.54
C GLY A 67 -5.68 0.82 9.04
N ASP A 68 -6.83 0.43 9.60
CA ASP A 68 -6.88 -0.02 10.98
C ASP A 68 -6.37 -1.46 11.06
N ALA A 69 -6.15 -1.95 12.27
CA ALA A 69 -5.72 -3.32 12.48
C ALA A 69 -6.69 -4.33 11.88
N ASP A 70 -7.96 -3.99 11.79
CA ASP A 70 -9.01 -4.91 11.35
C ASP A 70 -9.49 -4.67 9.93
N THR A 71 -9.28 -3.48 9.36
CA THR A 71 -9.83 -3.15 8.05
C THR A 71 -8.88 -2.27 7.25
N VAL A 72 -8.93 -2.44 5.93
CA VAL A 72 -8.30 -1.54 4.97
C VAL A 72 -9.38 -1.00 4.07
N ASP A 73 -9.55 0.33 4.04
CA ASP A 73 -10.53 0.95 3.17
C ASP A 73 -10.12 0.81 1.70
N LEU A 74 -11.12 0.60 0.85
CA LEU A 74 -10.89 0.48 -0.57
C LEU A 74 -10.57 1.86 -1.15
N PRO A 75 -9.38 2.04 -1.74
CA PRO A 75 -8.99 3.34 -2.29
C PRO A 75 -9.83 3.74 -3.48
N GLU A 76 -9.94 5.04 -3.69
CA GLU A 76 -10.69 5.60 -4.81
C GLU A 76 -10.17 5.09 -6.15
N VAL A 77 -8.86 4.96 -6.31
CA VAL A 77 -8.29 4.49 -7.57
C VAL A 77 -8.81 3.09 -7.92
N GLN A 78 -8.98 2.22 -6.93
CA GLN A 78 -9.49 0.88 -7.19
C GLN A 78 -10.99 0.91 -7.50
N ARG A 79 -11.75 1.75 -6.83
CA ARG A 79 -13.17 1.91 -7.12
C ARG A 79 -13.39 2.43 -8.54
N GLN A 80 -12.61 3.41 -8.95
CA GLN A 80 -12.69 3.94 -10.32
C GLN A 80 -12.32 2.88 -11.34
N ALA A 81 -11.29 2.11 -11.08
CA ALA A 81 -10.88 1.04 -12.00
C ALA A 81 -12.00 0.03 -12.18
N ARG A 82 -12.70 -0.32 -11.11
CA ARG A 82 -13.84 -1.25 -11.20
C ARG A 82 -14.96 -0.71 -12.03
N SER A 83 -15.31 0.57 -11.83
CA SER A 83 -16.43 1.18 -12.55
C SER A 83 -16.13 1.35 -14.04
N GLU A 84 -14.87 1.43 -14.40
CA GLU A 84 -14.44 1.62 -15.79
C GLU A 84 -14.01 0.32 -16.47
N HIS A 85 -14.18 -0.81 -15.79
CA HIS A 85 -13.75 -2.12 -16.29
C HIS A 85 -12.24 -2.22 -16.50
N SER A 86 -11.47 -1.37 -15.83
CA SER A 86 -10.01 -1.38 -15.93
C SER A 86 -9.34 -2.04 -14.73
N LEU A 87 -10.11 -2.75 -13.93
CA LEU A 87 -9.64 -3.35 -12.69
C LEU A 87 -8.47 -4.30 -12.89
N SER A 88 -8.43 -5.00 -14.04
CA SER A 88 -7.39 -5.97 -14.31
C SER A 88 -5.98 -5.36 -14.34
N GLY A 89 -5.88 -4.03 -14.40
CA GLY A 89 -4.59 -3.36 -14.38
C GLY A 89 -4.09 -2.99 -12.99
N ILE A 90 -4.94 -3.14 -11.96
CA ILE A 90 -4.63 -2.69 -10.60
C ILE A 90 -4.35 -3.89 -9.71
N ARG A 91 -3.19 -3.88 -9.06
CA ARG A 91 -2.81 -4.91 -8.10
C ARG A 91 -2.64 -4.29 -6.73
N CYS A 92 -2.94 -5.06 -5.70
CA CYS A 92 -2.80 -4.62 -4.31
C CYS A 92 -1.88 -5.58 -3.56
N VAL A 93 -0.95 -4.99 -2.80
CA VAL A 93 -0.12 -5.73 -1.84
C VAL A 93 -0.42 -5.11 -0.48
N HIS A 94 -0.69 -5.94 0.52
CA HIS A 94 -0.96 -5.42 1.85
C HIS A 94 -0.31 -6.28 2.92
N THR A 95 -0.01 -5.63 4.05
CA THR A 95 0.57 -6.30 5.20
C THR A 95 -0.48 -6.55 6.26
N HIS A 96 -0.17 -7.42 7.19
CA HIS A 96 -1.01 -7.69 8.35
C HIS A 96 -0.20 -7.46 9.61
N PRO A 97 -0.85 -6.98 10.69
CA PRO A 97 -0.14 -6.81 11.96
C PRO A 97 0.49 -8.09 12.50
N SER A 98 0.05 -9.26 12.03
CA SER A 98 0.68 -10.54 12.36
C SER A 98 2.07 -10.70 11.75
N GLY A 99 2.50 -9.78 10.87
CA GLY A 99 3.85 -9.80 10.33
C GLY A 99 3.98 -10.45 8.95
N ASP A 100 2.87 -10.70 8.24
CA ASP A 100 2.94 -11.25 6.91
C ASP A 100 2.51 -10.23 5.85
N VAL A 101 2.84 -10.54 4.60
CA VAL A 101 2.44 -9.76 3.43
C VAL A 101 1.49 -10.60 2.61
N ARG A 102 0.40 -10.00 2.14
CA ARG A 102 -0.58 -10.67 1.29
C ARG A 102 -0.79 -9.92 -0.01
N LEU A 103 -1.04 -10.70 -1.03
CA LEU A 103 -1.25 -10.20 -2.38
C LEU A 103 -2.71 -10.27 -2.81
#